data_73dab8213f661ff10695c6b24d52e8be
#
_entry.id   73dab8213f661ff10695c6b24d52e8be
#
_cell.length_a   1.000
_cell.length_b   1.000
_cell.length_c   1.000
_cell.angle_alpha   90.00
_cell.angle_beta   90.00
_cell.angle_gamma   90.00
#
_symmetry.space_group_name_H-M   'P 1'
#
loop_
_entity.id
_entity.type
_entity.pdbx_description
1 polymer ?
#
loop_
_entity_poly.entity_id
_entity_poly.type
_entity_poly.pdbx_seq_one_letter_code
_entity_poly.pdbx_strand_id
1 'polypeptide(L)'
;MTRIDLPAGFSVDYNGLSADVESVAISPIGITVDFTAHDVMNWQDQGDGKMSDHNQSEIDRILNLPILISLADGTVLDATESGSASTTNDDGTTSVHKTYVFDVFTNPEEVESVTIAGTEVWPR
;
A
#
# COMPACT_ATOMS: atom_id res chain seq x y z
N MET A 1 -13.99 -18.81 -1.99
CA MET A 1 -12.76 -18.10 -1.55
C MET A 1 -13.13 -17.06 -0.51
N THR A 2 -12.47 -17.08 0.61
CA THR A 2 -12.77 -16.19 1.73
C THR A 2 -12.02 -14.86 1.55
N ARG A 3 -12.76 -13.76 1.62
CA ARG A 3 -12.19 -12.41 1.62
C ARG A 3 -12.58 -11.73 2.92
N ILE A 4 -11.61 -11.07 3.56
CA ILE A 4 -11.85 -10.34 4.81
C ILE A 4 -11.57 -8.86 4.54
N ASP A 5 -12.57 -8.02 4.78
CA ASP A 5 -12.40 -6.57 4.74
C ASP A 5 -11.91 -6.10 6.11
N LEU A 6 -10.75 -5.46 6.13
CA LEU A 6 -10.13 -4.98 7.36
C LEU A 6 -10.59 -3.55 7.67
N PRO A 7 -10.40 -3.10 8.93
CA PRO A 7 -10.75 -1.71 9.28
C PRO A 7 -10.02 -0.71 8.40
N ALA A 8 -10.74 0.31 7.93
CA ALA A 8 -10.21 1.38 7.09
C ALA A 8 -10.86 2.71 7.50
N GLY A 9 -10.61 3.78 6.73
CA GLY A 9 -11.13 5.10 7.06
C GLY A 9 -10.26 5.82 8.08
N PHE A 10 -8.95 5.53 8.11
CA PHE A 10 -7.98 6.15 9.01
C PHE A 10 -6.87 6.83 8.21
N SER A 11 -6.18 7.76 8.84
CA SER A 11 -5.04 8.46 8.23
C SER A 11 -3.73 7.91 8.76
N VAL A 12 -2.71 7.86 7.90
CA VAL A 12 -1.36 7.45 8.26
C VAL A 12 -0.34 8.46 7.74
N ASP A 13 0.83 8.48 8.36
CA ASP A 13 1.99 9.26 7.90
C ASP A 13 3.10 8.29 7.50
N TYR A 14 3.68 8.52 6.32
CA TYR A 14 4.80 7.71 5.82
C TYR A 14 5.63 8.56 4.84
N ASN A 15 6.93 8.31 4.81
CA ASN A 15 7.84 8.99 3.88
C ASN A 15 7.71 10.51 3.86
N GLY A 16 7.30 11.11 4.99
CA GLY A 16 7.14 12.56 5.12
C GLY A 16 5.85 13.13 4.56
N LEU A 17 4.89 12.28 4.22
CA LEU A 17 3.58 12.72 3.74
C LEU A 17 2.45 11.98 4.45
N SER A 18 1.23 12.51 4.34
CA SER A 18 0.04 11.91 4.94
C SER A 18 -0.80 11.23 3.87
N ALA A 19 -1.51 10.18 4.27
CA ALA A 19 -2.46 9.49 3.39
C ALA A 19 -3.68 9.04 4.17
N ASP A 20 -4.82 8.99 3.47
CA ASP A 20 -6.07 8.43 4.02
C ASP A 20 -6.24 7.03 3.44
N VAL A 21 -6.29 6.02 4.30
CA VAL A 21 -6.53 4.64 3.90
C VAL A 21 -8.03 4.43 3.79
N GLU A 22 -8.49 4.11 2.57
CA GLU A 22 -9.92 4.06 2.25
C GLU A 22 -10.48 2.64 2.30
N SER A 23 -9.68 1.64 1.90
CA SER A 23 -10.10 0.25 2.01
C SER A 23 -8.89 -0.67 2.12
N VAL A 24 -9.07 -1.77 2.84
CA VAL A 24 -8.08 -2.83 2.98
C VAL A 24 -8.83 -4.16 2.92
N ALA A 25 -8.42 -5.04 2.04
CA ALA A 25 -9.01 -6.38 1.92
C ALA A 25 -7.92 -7.42 1.78
N ILE A 26 -8.11 -8.56 2.45
CA ILE A 26 -7.19 -9.69 2.36
C ILE A 26 -7.96 -10.93 1.89
N SER A 27 -7.33 -11.70 1.02
CA SER A 27 -7.87 -12.96 0.50
C SER A 27 -6.78 -14.02 0.53
N PRO A 28 -7.10 -15.30 0.25
CA PRO A 28 -6.06 -16.34 0.22
C PRO A 28 -4.95 -16.12 -0.79
N ILE A 29 -5.15 -15.25 -1.78
CA ILE A 29 -4.16 -15.00 -2.84
C ILE A 29 -3.43 -13.67 -2.69
N GLY A 30 -3.88 -12.77 -1.82
CA GLY A 30 -3.19 -11.49 -1.68
C GLY A 30 -3.91 -10.48 -0.80
N ILE A 31 -3.33 -9.29 -0.73
CA ILE A 31 -3.92 -8.14 -0.03
C ILE A 31 -4.04 -6.96 -0.99
N THR A 32 -5.12 -6.21 -0.84
CA THR A 32 -5.40 -5.01 -1.63
C THR A 32 -5.61 -3.84 -0.68
N VAL A 33 -4.95 -2.71 -0.97
CA VAL A 33 -5.07 -1.48 -0.17
C VAL A 33 -5.34 -0.32 -1.11
N ASP A 34 -6.42 0.42 -0.84
CA ASP A 34 -6.74 1.67 -1.53
C ASP A 34 -6.51 2.83 -0.58
N PHE A 35 -5.73 3.81 -1.01
CA PHE A 35 -5.46 4.99 -0.20
C PHE A 35 -5.28 6.23 -1.07
N THR A 36 -5.44 7.40 -0.46
CA THR A 36 -5.23 8.69 -1.12
C THR A 36 -4.11 9.42 -0.40
N ALA A 37 -2.98 9.61 -1.09
CA ALA A 37 -1.85 10.37 -0.57
C ALA A 37 -2.10 11.86 -0.76
N HIS A 38 -1.79 12.66 0.28
CA HIS A 38 -2.00 14.11 0.27
C HIS A 38 -0.83 14.84 -0.38
N ASP A 39 -0.39 14.37 -1.54
CA ASP A 39 0.64 14.99 -2.35
C ASP A 39 0.55 14.42 -3.76
N VAL A 40 1.28 15.01 -4.68
CA VAL A 40 1.36 14.53 -6.08
C VAL A 40 2.81 14.24 -6.43
N MET A 41 3.00 13.33 -7.39
CA MET A 41 4.34 13.03 -7.89
C MET A 41 4.85 14.22 -8.70
N ASN A 42 6.05 14.68 -8.37
CA ASN A 42 6.68 15.81 -9.03
C ASN A 42 7.59 15.29 -10.15
N TRP A 43 6.99 15.02 -11.30
CA TRP A 43 7.70 14.47 -12.45
C TRP A 43 8.64 15.47 -13.07
N GLN A 44 9.82 14.97 -13.49
CA GLN A 44 10.75 15.72 -14.34
C GLN A 44 10.88 15.02 -15.68
N ASP A 45 10.65 15.76 -16.76
CA ASP A 45 10.80 15.24 -18.13
C ASP A 45 12.28 15.25 -18.50
N GLN A 46 12.83 14.08 -18.78
CA GLN A 46 14.23 13.92 -19.21
C GLN A 46 14.39 13.96 -20.73
N GLY A 47 13.30 13.88 -21.46
CA GLY A 47 13.32 13.93 -22.92
C GLY A 47 13.87 12.72 -23.64
N ASP A 48 14.34 11.70 -22.91
CA ASP A 48 14.94 10.48 -23.47
C ASP A 48 14.14 9.20 -23.17
N GLY A 49 12.99 9.36 -22.50
CA GLY A 49 12.13 8.23 -22.15
C GLY A 49 12.62 7.36 -21.00
N LYS A 50 13.72 7.72 -20.37
CA LYS A 50 14.26 6.95 -19.25
C LYS A 50 13.74 7.49 -17.92
N MET A 51 13.58 6.57 -16.96
CA MET A 51 13.24 6.94 -15.60
C MET A 51 14.43 7.61 -14.92
N SER A 52 14.27 8.85 -14.48
CA SER A 52 15.31 9.55 -13.73
C SER A 52 15.30 9.10 -12.26
N ASP A 53 16.43 9.33 -11.55
CA ASP A 53 16.48 9.05 -10.12
C ASP A 53 15.45 9.87 -9.35
N HIS A 54 15.20 11.11 -9.78
CA HIS A 54 14.18 11.96 -9.16
C HIS A 54 12.80 11.35 -9.32
N ASN A 55 12.42 10.90 -10.52
CA ASN A 55 11.09 10.30 -10.77
C ASN A 55 10.94 8.99 -10.02
N GLN A 56 11.99 8.18 -9.96
CA GLN A 56 11.96 6.94 -9.19
C GLN A 56 11.78 7.23 -7.69
N SER A 57 12.44 8.26 -7.17
CA SER A 57 12.27 8.67 -5.77
C SER A 57 10.85 9.13 -5.48
N GLU A 58 10.20 9.83 -6.43
CA GLU A 58 8.81 10.24 -6.25
C GLU A 58 7.85 9.06 -6.25
N ILE A 59 8.09 8.06 -7.09
CA ILE A 59 7.32 6.82 -7.09
C ILE A 59 7.48 6.12 -5.73
N ASP A 60 8.71 5.94 -5.27
CA ASP A 60 8.99 5.27 -4.00
C ASP A 60 8.37 6.01 -2.82
N ARG A 61 8.40 7.36 -2.85
CA ARG A 61 7.83 8.17 -1.79
C ARG A 61 6.32 8.01 -1.65
N ILE A 62 5.60 7.97 -2.77
CA ILE A 62 4.14 7.98 -2.77
C ILE A 62 3.56 6.57 -2.83
N LEU A 63 4.12 5.70 -3.67
CA LEU A 63 3.53 4.37 -3.92
C LEU A 63 3.97 3.30 -2.91
N ASN A 64 5.11 3.46 -2.24
CA ASN A 64 5.62 2.43 -1.33
C ASN A 64 5.13 2.65 0.11
N LEU A 65 3.82 2.58 0.28
CA LEU A 65 3.19 2.60 1.61
C LEU A 65 3.62 1.35 2.38
N PRO A 66 4.26 1.48 3.56
CA PRO A 66 4.70 0.31 4.32
C PRO A 66 3.52 -0.57 4.75
N ILE A 67 3.55 -1.84 4.35
CA ILE A 67 2.51 -2.82 4.68
C ILE A 67 3.19 -4.09 5.15
N LEU A 68 2.92 -4.51 6.38
CA LEU A 68 3.45 -5.75 6.95
C LEU A 68 2.29 -6.64 7.41
N ILE A 69 2.37 -7.92 7.08
CA ILE A 69 1.37 -8.92 7.43
C ILE A 69 2.06 -9.99 8.27
N SER A 70 1.62 -10.18 9.51
CA SER A 70 2.15 -11.21 10.40
C SER A 70 1.18 -12.39 10.45
N LEU A 71 1.71 -13.59 10.27
CA LEU A 71 0.92 -14.81 10.31
C LEU A 71 1.08 -15.50 11.66
N ALA A 72 0.12 -16.37 11.99
CA ALA A 72 0.08 -17.08 13.27
C ALA A 72 1.30 -17.99 13.50
N ASP A 73 1.99 -18.41 12.44
CA ASP A 73 3.19 -19.24 12.51
C ASP A 73 4.48 -18.43 12.70
N GLY A 74 4.38 -17.12 12.84
CA GLY A 74 5.52 -16.22 12.99
C GLY A 74 6.09 -15.68 11.69
N THR A 75 5.54 -16.07 10.54
CA THR A 75 5.96 -15.53 9.24
C THR A 75 5.51 -14.09 9.08
N VAL A 76 6.37 -13.23 8.56
CA VAL A 76 6.02 -11.84 8.23
C VAL A 76 6.16 -11.65 6.72
N LEU A 77 5.10 -11.13 6.10
CA LEU A 77 5.07 -10.81 4.68
C LEU A 77 5.17 -9.29 4.54
N ASP A 78 6.12 -8.83 3.73
CA ASP A 78 6.32 -7.40 3.46
C ASP A 78 5.68 -7.07 2.12
N ALA A 79 4.58 -6.34 2.15
CA ALA A 79 3.83 -5.94 0.96
C ALA A 79 4.11 -4.49 0.54
N THR A 80 5.16 -3.87 1.10
CA THR A 80 5.48 -2.46 0.84
C THR A 80 5.75 -2.20 -0.64
N GLU A 81 6.56 -3.05 -1.27
CA GLU A 81 6.89 -2.93 -2.69
C GLU A 81 5.99 -3.83 -3.53
N SER A 82 4.72 -3.52 -3.57
CA SER A 82 3.74 -4.30 -4.32
C SER A 82 3.31 -3.56 -5.59
N GLY A 83 2.63 -4.27 -6.49
CA GLY A 83 2.06 -3.66 -7.69
C GLY A 83 1.07 -2.57 -7.31
N SER A 84 1.08 -1.45 -8.05
CA SER A 84 0.20 -0.34 -7.76
C SER A 84 -0.24 0.38 -9.04
N ALA A 85 -1.44 0.97 -8.97
CA ALA A 85 -1.96 1.87 -9.98
C ALA A 85 -2.30 3.18 -9.28
N SER A 86 -2.02 4.31 -9.91
CA SER A 86 -2.25 5.61 -9.30
C SER A 86 -2.89 6.59 -10.26
N THR A 87 -3.65 7.53 -9.71
CA THR A 87 -4.28 8.60 -10.45
C THR A 87 -4.05 9.91 -9.69
N THR A 88 -3.49 10.91 -10.38
CA THR A 88 -3.33 12.24 -9.81
C THR A 88 -4.66 12.99 -9.89
N ASN A 89 -5.11 13.54 -8.76
CA ASN A 89 -6.37 14.26 -8.67
C ASN A 89 -6.14 15.77 -8.78
N ASP A 90 -7.19 16.50 -9.17
CA ASP A 90 -7.11 17.95 -9.33
C ASP A 90 -6.93 18.71 -8.02
N ASP A 91 -7.21 18.08 -6.89
CA ASP A 91 -7.13 18.71 -5.56
C ASP A 91 -5.75 18.60 -4.90
N GLY A 92 -4.73 18.13 -5.62
CA GLY A 92 -3.38 17.98 -5.08
C GLY A 92 -3.14 16.68 -4.34
N THR A 93 -3.97 15.67 -4.59
CA THR A 93 -3.82 14.34 -4.00
C THR A 93 -3.57 13.29 -5.08
N THR A 94 -3.11 12.11 -4.65
CA THR A 94 -2.91 10.96 -5.54
C THR A 94 -3.65 9.75 -4.97
N SER A 95 -4.59 9.23 -5.74
CA SER A 95 -5.30 7.98 -5.37
C SER A 95 -4.47 6.79 -5.81
N VAL A 96 -4.24 5.84 -4.92
CA VAL A 96 -3.39 4.68 -5.16
C VAL A 96 -4.14 3.40 -4.81
N HIS A 97 -4.04 2.42 -5.69
CA HIS A 97 -4.53 1.05 -5.49
C HIS A 97 -3.33 0.12 -5.49
N LYS A 98 -3.03 -0.50 -4.36
CA LYS A 98 -1.91 -1.44 -4.22
C LYS A 98 -2.44 -2.86 -4.12
N THR A 99 -1.77 -3.78 -4.83
CA THR A 99 -2.09 -5.21 -4.77
C THR A 99 -0.81 -5.99 -4.56
N TYR A 100 -0.78 -6.80 -3.51
CA TYR A 100 0.31 -7.74 -3.25
C TYR A 100 -0.24 -9.16 -3.36
N VAL A 101 0.36 -9.96 -4.26
CA VAL A 101 -0.02 -11.35 -4.49
C VAL A 101 0.91 -12.24 -3.67
N PHE A 102 0.32 -13.11 -2.83
CA PHE A 102 1.12 -14.03 -2.02
C PHE A 102 1.77 -15.10 -2.89
N ASP A 103 3.01 -15.47 -2.55
CA ASP A 103 3.73 -16.53 -3.25
C ASP A 103 3.08 -17.90 -3.03
N VAL A 104 2.43 -18.08 -1.88
CA VAL A 104 1.73 -19.31 -1.53
C VAL A 104 0.33 -18.97 -1.07
N PHE A 105 -0.59 -19.90 -1.26
CA PHE A 105 -1.98 -19.75 -0.80
C PHE A 105 -1.98 -19.58 0.73
N THR A 106 -2.57 -18.48 1.21
CA THR A 106 -2.58 -18.13 2.62
C THR A 106 -4.01 -18.02 3.12
N ASN A 107 -4.35 -18.74 4.19
CA ASN A 107 -5.67 -18.63 4.79
C ASN A 107 -5.77 -17.29 5.54
N PRO A 108 -6.72 -16.40 5.18
CA PRO A 108 -6.87 -15.12 5.89
C PRO A 108 -7.09 -15.26 7.39
N GLU A 109 -7.65 -16.38 7.84
CA GLU A 109 -7.87 -16.65 9.27
C GLU A 109 -6.55 -16.88 10.02
N GLU A 110 -5.46 -17.18 9.32
CA GLU A 110 -4.13 -17.34 9.91
C GLU A 110 -3.39 -16.02 10.05
N VAL A 111 -3.95 -14.93 9.55
CA VAL A 111 -3.36 -13.59 9.68
C VAL A 111 -3.53 -13.12 11.12
N GLU A 112 -2.40 -12.93 11.82
CA GLU A 112 -2.39 -12.47 13.21
C GLU A 112 -2.50 -10.96 13.28
N SER A 113 -1.76 -10.25 12.42
CA SER A 113 -1.82 -8.79 12.40
C SER A 113 -1.49 -8.24 11.02
N VAL A 114 -2.00 -7.05 10.73
CA VAL A 114 -1.65 -6.26 9.55
C VAL A 114 -1.30 -4.86 10.03
N THR A 115 -0.13 -4.35 9.62
CA THR A 115 0.34 -3.02 9.99
C THR A 115 0.53 -2.21 8.71
N ILE A 116 -0.05 -1.02 8.67
CA ILE A 116 0.08 -0.09 7.55
C ILE A 116 0.71 1.21 8.07
N ALA A 117 1.89 1.55 7.56
CA ALA A 117 2.66 2.74 7.97
C ALA A 117 2.83 2.82 9.50
N GLY A 118 3.06 1.68 10.14
CA GLY A 118 3.24 1.60 11.59
C GLY A 118 1.94 1.56 12.40
N THR A 119 0.79 1.63 11.74
CA THR A 119 -0.52 1.56 12.41
C THR A 119 -1.07 0.15 12.27
N GLU A 120 -1.35 -0.50 13.41
CA GLU A 120 -1.94 -1.84 13.40
C GLU A 120 -3.43 -1.75 13.07
N VAL A 121 -3.83 -2.37 11.95
CA VAL A 121 -5.21 -2.33 11.47
C VAL A 121 -5.95 -3.64 11.72
N TRP A 122 -5.25 -4.70 12.04
CA TRP A 122 -5.80 -6.02 12.36
C TRP A 122 -4.94 -6.67 13.43
N PRO A 123 -5.48 -7.35 14.43
CA PRO A 123 -6.91 -7.58 14.69
C PRO A 123 -7.64 -6.33 15.18
N ARG A 124 -8.94 -6.42 15.12
CA ARG A 124 -9.82 -5.33 15.59
C ARG A 124 -9.81 -5.19 17.12
#